data_220c5dca8a92a9156d553574c4664fce
#
_entry.id   220c5dca8a92a9156d553574c4664fce
#
_cell.length_a   1.000
_cell.length_b   1.000
_cell.length_c   1.000
_cell.angle_alpha   90.00
_cell.angle_beta   90.00
_cell.angle_gamma   90.00
#
_symmetry.space_group_name_H-M   'P 1'
#
loop_
_entity.id
_entity.type
_entity.pdbx_description
1 polymer ?
#
loop_
_entity_poly.entity_id
_entity_poly.type
_entity_poly.pdbx_seq_one_letter_code
_entity_poly.pdbx_strand_id
1 'polypeptide(L)'
;MIILNSFSNLLVYVIIRKAKASDKKMVLEFCKTTFSWGDYIVEVWDYWIREGNLLVLIENNNPVAICHSSFFDKQVWIEGIRVNENFRKKGFAKRLVLKSESIAKNKNCVISKMLIETNNKKSLNLADYLNYKKEETWNFYSLIPKKSYKKPKVIVAINNNKIINFLLLNSTYYVKSWRWILLAKTNIDSLINEQRILYTIYDDKINALVIFTESEYFEKTLMLTLISDSVNGSNEIITYFQNYAIDKNIKRIQILTKIKTLPKIENLDKKFSFYLMKKEI
;
A
#
# COMPACT_ATOMS: atom_id res chain seq x y z
N MET A 1 24.99 16.79 -7.90
CA MET A 1 24.64 17.75 -8.97
C MET A 1 24.47 19.12 -8.32
N ILE A 2 25.36 20.05 -8.65
CA ILE A 2 25.38 21.43 -8.13
C ILE A 2 24.50 22.25 -9.05
N ILE A 3 23.49 22.92 -8.55
CA ILE A 3 22.66 23.85 -9.33
C ILE A 3 23.06 25.27 -8.89
N LEU A 4 23.58 26.05 -9.84
CA LEU A 4 23.83 27.47 -9.69
C LEU A 4 22.52 28.24 -9.96
N ASN A 5 21.92 28.84 -8.93
CA ASN A 5 20.85 29.82 -9.09
C ASN A 5 21.44 31.23 -9.06
N SER A 6 21.23 31.97 -10.12
CA SER A 6 21.79 33.33 -10.37
C SER A 6 21.00 34.45 -9.70
N PHE A 7 20.75 34.38 -8.39
CA PHE A 7 20.37 35.55 -7.57
C PHE A 7 20.72 35.24 -6.11
N SER A 8 21.81 35.79 -5.64
CA SER A 8 22.54 35.59 -4.40
C SER A 8 23.52 34.39 -4.44
N ASN A 9 24.79 34.67 -4.20
CA ASN A 9 25.94 33.73 -4.19
C ASN A 9 25.93 32.69 -3.05
N LEU A 10 24.79 32.10 -2.69
CA LEU A 10 24.69 30.98 -1.79
C LEU A 10 24.52 29.71 -2.65
N LEU A 11 25.58 28.92 -2.78
CA LEU A 11 25.54 27.56 -3.30
C LEU A 11 24.54 26.73 -2.48
N VAL A 12 23.31 26.57 -2.99
CA VAL A 12 22.33 25.68 -2.37
C VAL A 12 22.76 24.24 -2.61
N TYR A 13 23.29 23.61 -1.59
CA TYR A 13 23.72 22.23 -1.66
C TYR A 13 22.52 21.30 -1.44
N VAL A 14 22.16 20.54 -2.46
CA VAL A 14 21.07 19.56 -2.42
C VAL A 14 21.56 18.16 -2.75
N ILE A 15 21.40 17.24 -1.83
CA ILE A 15 21.84 15.84 -1.98
C ILE A 15 20.67 14.89 -1.67
N ILE A 16 20.62 13.76 -2.38
CA ILE A 16 19.73 12.63 -2.05
C ILE A 16 20.61 11.46 -1.62
N ARG A 17 20.35 10.93 -0.45
CA ARG A 17 21.04 9.77 0.13
C ARG A 17 20.06 8.84 0.83
N LYS A 18 20.53 7.65 1.22
CA LYS A 18 19.77 6.81 2.17
C LYS A 18 19.61 7.55 3.50
N ALA A 19 18.42 7.41 4.09
CA ALA A 19 18.15 7.95 5.42
C ALA A 19 18.97 7.23 6.49
N LYS A 20 19.32 7.96 7.54
CA LYS A 20 20.03 7.47 8.73
C LYS A 20 19.12 7.61 9.96
N ALA A 21 19.39 6.86 11.01
CA ALA A 21 18.66 6.98 12.27
C ALA A 21 18.66 8.43 12.81
N SER A 22 19.76 9.17 12.62
CA SER A 22 19.87 10.57 13.02
C SER A 22 18.91 11.52 12.31
N ASP A 23 18.37 11.16 11.15
CA ASP A 23 17.40 11.99 10.42
C ASP A 23 15.99 11.93 11.03
N LYS A 24 15.70 10.89 11.86
CA LYS A 24 14.36 10.57 12.39
C LYS A 24 13.67 11.78 13.00
N LYS A 25 14.33 12.46 13.92
CA LYS A 25 13.74 13.58 14.68
C LYS A 25 13.24 14.69 13.76
N MET A 26 14.07 15.14 12.81
CA MET A 26 13.73 16.23 11.90
C MET A 26 12.67 15.82 10.89
N VAL A 27 12.76 14.58 10.37
CA VAL A 27 11.77 14.07 9.42
C VAL A 27 10.40 13.93 10.07
N LEU A 28 10.33 13.31 11.25
CA LEU A 28 9.06 13.14 11.95
C LEU A 28 8.45 14.49 12.33
N GLU A 29 9.25 15.50 12.63
CA GLU A 29 8.76 16.85 12.94
C GLU A 29 7.99 17.45 11.77
N PHE A 30 8.54 17.47 10.56
CA PHE A 30 7.81 18.03 9.41
C PHE A 30 6.70 17.10 8.87
N CYS A 31 6.68 15.82 9.26
CA CYS A 31 5.59 14.90 8.90
C CYS A 31 4.34 15.10 9.77
N LYS A 32 4.46 15.61 11.00
CA LYS A 32 3.34 15.75 11.96
C LYS A 32 2.12 16.47 11.39
N THR A 33 2.35 17.45 10.53
CA THR A 33 1.30 18.30 9.95
C THR A 33 0.91 17.91 8.52
N THR A 34 1.33 16.74 8.03
CA THR A 34 1.06 16.31 6.65
C THR A 34 -0.44 16.10 6.41
N PHE A 35 -1.13 15.49 7.37
CA PHE A 35 -2.58 15.25 7.34
C PHE A 35 -3.20 15.72 8.66
N SER A 36 -4.48 16.10 8.62
CA SER A 36 -5.22 16.53 9.80
C SER A 36 -5.33 15.48 10.91
N TRP A 37 -5.22 14.20 10.55
CA TRP A 37 -5.27 13.03 11.45
C TRP A 37 -3.87 12.53 11.88
N GLY A 38 -2.79 13.23 11.53
CA GLY A 38 -1.41 12.81 11.76
C GLY A 38 -0.77 12.15 10.55
N ASP A 39 0.37 11.50 10.77
CA ASP A 39 1.09 10.79 9.72
C ASP A 39 1.62 9.44 10.22
N TYR A 40 1.43 8.39 9.45
CA TYR A 40 1.88 7.03 9.78
C TYR A 40 3.39 6.81 9.68
N ILE A 41 4.15 7.81 9.21
CA ILE A 41 5.62 7.69 9.06
C ILE A 41 6.31 7.32 10.37
N VAL A 42 5.79 7.76 11.52
CA VAL A 42 6.32 7.40 12.83
C VAL A 42 6.29 5.88 13.08
N GLU A 43 5.23 5.21 12.61
CA GLU A 43 4.99 3.77 12.81
C GLU A 43 5.87 2.92 11.90
N VAL A 44 6.14 3.40 10.67
CA VAL A 44 6.89 2.66 9.66
C VAL A 44 8.37 3.04 9.58
N TRP A 45 8.81 4.10 10.24
CA TRP A 45 10.17 4.62 10.14
C TRP A 45 11.25 3.57 10.40
N ASP A 46 11.18 2.88 11.53
CA ASP A 46 12.21 1.92 11.93
C ASP A 46 12.21 0.67 11.03
N TYR A 47 11.05 0.31 10.49
CA TYR A 47 10.93 -0.74 9.50
C TYR A 47 11.61 -0.33 8.19
N TRP A 48 11.31 0.86 7.65
CA TRP A 48 11.90 1.37 6.41
C TRP A 48 13.42 1.60 6.49
N ILE A 49 13.92 2.01 7.66
CA ILE A 49 15.37 2.11 7.89
C ILE A 49 16.02 0.73 7.78
N ARG A 50 15.42 -0.31 8.37
CA ARG A 50 15.92 -1.69 8.26
C ARG A 50 15.87 -2.24 6.83
N GLU A 51 14.83 -1.93 6.06
CA GLU A 51 14.78 -2.27 4.63
C GLU A 51 15.89 -1.58 3.82
N GLY A 52 16.39 -0.43 4.32
CA GLY A 52 17.53 0.29 3.72
C GLY A 52 17.23 1.01 2.41
N ASN A 53 15.95 1.25 2.11
CA ASN A 53 15.49 1.89 0.88
C ASN A 53 14.76 3.21 1.10
N LEU A 54 14.77 3.73 2.32
CA LEU A 54 14.27 5.07 2.63
C LEU A 54 15.29 6.12 2.14
N LEU A 55 14.89 6.95 1.20
CA LEU A 55 15.67 8.08 0.71
C LEU A 55 15.31 9.35 1.48
N VAL A 56 16.32 10.17 1.74
CA VAL A 56 16.17 11.51 2.27
C VAL A 56 16.81 12.52 1.33
N LEU A 57 16.12 13.63 1.09
CA LEU A 57 16.68 14.78 0.40
C LEU A 57 17.09 15.81 1.44
N ILE A 58 18.34 16.20 1.36
CA ILE A 58 19.00 17.18 2.24
C ILE A 58 19.16 18.49 1.46
N GLU A 59 18.76 19.60 2.05
CA GLU A 59 19.08 20.95 1.59
C GLU A 59 19.77 21.71 2.73
N ASN A 60 20.96 22.23 2.47
CA ASN A 60 21.80 22.94 3.47
C ASN A 60 21.93 22.18 4.81
N ASN A 61 22.32 20.90 4.73
CA ASN A 61 22.50 19.95 5.82
C ASN A 61 21.22 19.53 6.58
N ASN A 62 20.04 20.00 6.15
CA ASN A 62 18.78 19.65 6.79
C ASN A 62 17.95 18.67 5.96
N PRO A 63 17.41 17.58 6.54
CA PRO A 63 16.40 16.73 5.91
C PRO A 63 15.14 17.54 5.60
N VAL A 64 14.75 17.61 4.34
CA VAL A 64 13.57 18.40 3.90
C VAL A 64 12.55 17.59 3.10
N ALA A 65 12.92 16.38 2.67
CA ALA A 65 11.97 15.47 2.01
C ALA A 65 12.41 14.02 2.15
N ILE A 66 11.44 13.10 2.10
CA ILE A 66 11.66 11.65 2.11
C ILE A 66 10.85 10.94 1.03
N CYS A 67 11.30 9.74 0.68
CA CYS A 67 10.58 8.80 -0.16
C CYS A 67 11.07 7.38 0.16
N HIS A 68 10.16 6.44 0.37
CA HIS A 68 10.49 5.04 0.55
C HIS A 68 10.22 4.24 -0.74
N SER A 69 11.01 3.18 -0.95
CA SER A 69 10.87 2.28 -2.09
C SER A 69 11.07 0.84 -1.67
N SER A 70 10.13 -0.03 -2.06
CA SER A 70 10.27 -1.48 -1.92
C SER A 70 10.44 -2.12 -3.28
N PHE A 71 11.29 -3.13 -3.35
CA PHE A 71 11.61 -3.82 -4.60
C PHE A 71 11.21 -5.28 -4.46
N PHE A 72 10.34 -5.76 -5.34
CA PHE A 72 9.94 -7.16 -5.40
C PHE A 72 9.59 -7.54 -6.85
N ASP A 73 9.99 -8.73 -7.24
CA ASP A 73 9.93 -9.17 -8.64
C ASP A 73 10.62 -8.17 -9.57
N LYS A 74 9.94 -7.72 -10.61
CA LYS A 74 10.42 -6.69 -11.55
C LYS A 74 9.77 -5.32 -11.30
N GLN A 75 9.34 -5.07 -10.06
CA GLN A 75 8.57 -3.88 -9.69
C GLN A 75 9.25 -3.10 -8.58
N VAL A 76 9.21 -1.77 -8.66
CA VAL A 76 9.41 -0.87 -7.53
C VAL A 76 8.07 -0.32 -7.06
N TRP A 77 7.83 -0.42 -5.77
CA TRP A 77 6.72 0.20 -5.06
C TRP A 77 7.22 1.47 -4.37
N ILE A 78 6.68 2.63 -4.76
CA ILE A 78 7.05 3.94 -4.21
C ILE A 78 5.97 4.41 -3.25
N GLU A 79 6.35 4.73 -2.03
CA GLU A 79 5.45 5.12 -0.95
C GLU A 79 6.07 6.19 -0.04
N GLY A 80 5.27 6.82 0.81
CA GLY A 80 5.75 7.70 1.87
C GLY A 80 6.47 8.95 1.36
N ILE A 81 6.09 9.50 0.20
CA ILE A 81 6.67 10.75 -0.29
C ILE A 81 6.18 11.88 0.61
N ARG A 82 7.11 12.55 1.32
CA ARG A 82 6.84 13.72 2.14
C ARG A 82 7.82 14.82 1.82
N VAL A 83 7.33 16.05 1.74
CA VAL A 83 8.16 17.26 1.58
C VAL A 83 7.73 18.24 2.64
N ASN A 84 8.68 18.72 3.43
CA ASN A 84 8.48 19.80 4.40
C ASN A 84 7.79 20.98 3.71
N GLU A 85 6.76 21.54 4.31
CA GLU A 85 5.91 22.54 3.68
C GLU A 85 6.66 23.78 3.22
N ASN A 86 7.68 24.20 3.98
CA ASN A 86 8.54 25.36 3.66
C ASN A 86 9.44 25.11 2.43
N PHE A 87 9.55 23.85 1.98
CA PHE A 87 10.40 23.42 0.87
C PHE A 87 9.62 22.85 -0.31
N ARG A 88 8.28 22.99 -0.30
CA ARG A 88 7.42 22.57 -1.41
C ARG A 88 7.65 23.44 -2.65
N LYS A 89 7.14 22.96 -3.80
CA LYS A 89 7.25 23.61 -5.14
C LYS A 89 8.69 23.77 -5.66
N LYS A 90 9.70 23.19 -5.01
CA LYS A 90 11.11 23.14 -5.47
C LYS A 90 11.44 21.86 -6.29
N GLY A 91 10.45 21.03 -6.62
CA GLY A 91 10.64 19.79 -7.39
C GLY A 91 11.24 18.62 -6.58
N PHE A 92 11.30 18.67 -5.24
CA PHE A 92 11.97 17.66 -4.42
C PHE A 92 11.29 16.30 -4.46
N ALA A 93 9.95 16.25 -4.44
CA ALA A 93 9.20 14.99 -4.60
C ALA A 93 9.54 14.33 -5.96
N LYS A 94 9.54 15.10 -7.07
CA LYS A 94 9.95 14.62 -8.39
C LYS A 94 11.35 14.02 -8.36
N ARG A 95 12.32 14.71 -7.76
CA ARG A 95 13.72 14.24 -7.70
C ARG A 95 13.86 12.94 -6.92
N LEU A 96 13.11 12.77 -5.83
CA LEU A 96 13.09 11.55 -5.03
C LEU A 96 12.49 10.37 -5.82
N VAL A 97 11.36 10.57 -6.50
CA VAL A 97 10.75 9.53 -7.36
C VAL A 97 11.70 9.12 -8.46
N LEU A 98 12.29 10.06 -9.21
CA LEU A 98 13.25 9.76 -10.27
C LEU A 98 14.50 9.04 -9.75
N LYS A 99 14.97 9.38 -8.55
CA LYS A 99 16.08 8.65 -7.90
C LYS A 99 15.68 7.23 -7.55
N SER A 100 14.47 7.01 -7.03
CA SER A 100 13.92 5.69 -6.76
C SER A 100 13.81 4.84 -8.02
N GLU A 101 13.29 5.41 -9.12
CA GLU A 101 13.23 4.75 -10.44
C GLU A 101 14.63 4.41 -10.99
N SER A 102 15.61 5.30 -10.83
CA SER A 102 17.00 5.03 -11.22
C SER A 102 17.59 3.85 -10.44
N ILE A 103 17.34 3.78 -9.12
CA ILE A 103 17.77 2.63 -8.30
C ILE A 103 17.05 1.35 -8.74
N ALA A 104 15.75 1.45 -9.07
CA ALA A 104 14.94 0.33 -9.54
C ALA A 104 15.47 -0.26 -10.86
N LYS A 105 15.85 0.58 -11.82
CA LYS A 105 16.48 0.14 -13.09
C LYS A 105 17.75 -0.66 -12.84
N ASN A 106 18.60 -0.21 -11.92
CA ASN A 106 19.83 -0.91 -11.54
C ASN A 106 19.55 -2.26 -10.84
N LYS A 107 18.31 -2.47 -10.38
CA LYS A 107 17.83 -3.74 -9.81
C LYS A 107 16.97 -4.55 -10.81
N ASN A 108 17.03 -4.20 -12.11
CA ASN A 108 16.27 -4.85 -13.17
C ASN A 108 14.73 -4.76 -12.99
N CYS A 109 14.24 -3.77 -12.24
CA CYS A 109 12.82 -3.45 -12.24
C CYS A 109 12.43 -2.76 -13.54
N VAL A 110 11.28 -3.13 -14.07
CA VAL A 110 10.73 -2.57 -15.32
C VAL A 110 9.42 -1.81 -15.09
N ILE A 111 8.85 -1.91 -13.89
CA ILE A 111 7.58 -1.28 -13.52
C ILE A 111 7.76 -0.49 -12.23
N SER A 112 7.25 0.74 -12.22
CA SER A 112 7.13 1.57 -11.03
C SER A 112 5.65 1.77 -10.69
N LYS A 113 5.31 1.59 -9.40
CA LYS A 113 3.93 1.74 -8.91
C LYS A 113 3.86 2.59 -7.65
N MET A 114 2.73 3.23 -7.48
CA MET A 114 2.35 3.95 -6.27
C MET A 114 0.85 3.96 -6.08
N LEU A 115 0.41 4.12 -4.84
CA LEU A 115 -0.99 4.28 -4.47
C LEU A 115 -1.27 5.73 -4.11
N ILE A 116 -2.29 6.34 -4.73
CA ILE A 116 -2.65 7.73 -4.47
C ILE A 116 -4.14 7.83 -4.18
N GLU A 117 -4.49 8.48 -3.06
CA GLU A 117 -5.89 8.77 -2.73
C GLU A 117 -6.55 9.58 -3.84
N THR A 118 -7.78 9.21 -4.21
CA THR A 118 -8.49 9.80 -5.35
C THR A 118 -8.70 11.30 -5.24
N ASN A 119 -8.70 11.84 -4.03
CA ASN A 119 -8.87 13.27 -3.73
C ASN A 119 -7.54 14.03 -3.60
N ASN A 120 -6.40 13.34 -3.62
CA ASN A 120 -5.08 13.96 -3.48
C ASN A 120 -4.57 14.53 -4.81
N LYS A 121 -5.18 15.64 -5.24
CA LYS A 121 -4.86 16.33 -6.50
C LYS A 121 -3.35 16.64 -6.66
N LYS A 122 -2.67 17.01 -5.57
CA LYS A 122 -1.22 17.34 -5.61
C LYS A 122 -0.37 16.13 -6.00
N SER A 123 -0.63 14.98 -5.39
CA SER A 123 0.07 13.73 -5.73
C SER A 123 -0.32 13.19 -7.10
N LEU A 124 -1.59 13.32 -7.49
CA LEU A 124 -2.05 12.94 -8.83
C LEU A 124 -1.38 13.77 -9.92
N ASN A 125 -1.28 15.10 -9.76
CA ASN A 125 -0.57 15.97 -10.69
C ASN A 125 0.93 15.63 -10.80
N LEU A 126 1.58 15.26 -9.68
CA LEU A 126 2.96 14.81 -9.71
C LEU A 126 3.10 13.47 -10.47
N ALA A 127 2.21 12.54 -10.23
CA ALA A 127 2.22 11.24 -10.90
C ALA A 127 2.00 11.40 -12.42
N ASP A 128 1.03 12.21 -12.81
CA ASP A 128 0.77 12.50 -14.24
C ASP A 128 1.97 13.19 -14.91
N TYR A 129 2.55 14.19 -14.26
CA TYR A 129 3.77 14.86 -14.74
C TYR A 129 4.95 13.88 -14.91
N LEU A 130 5.02 12.82 -14.11
CA LEU A 130 6.03 11.77 -14.19
C LEU A 130 5.63 10.61 -15.11
N ASN A 131 4.53 10.76 -15.88
CA ASN A 131 3.98 9.79 -16.82
C ASN A 131 3.44 8.50 -16.19
N TYR A 132 3.03 8.52 -14.92
CA TYR A 132 2.26 7.45 -14.36
C TYR A 132 0.83 7.46 -14.89
N LYS A 133 0.29 6.29 -15.18
CA LYS A 133 -1.09 6.11 -15.62
C LYS A 133 -1.89 5.38 -14.57
N LYS A 134 -3.16 5.74 -14.45
CA LYS A 134 -4.09 5.00 -13.61
C LYS A 134 -4.31 3.60 -14.18
N GLU A 135 -4.08 2.59 -13.34
CA GLU A 135 -4.29 1.18 -13.68
C GLU A 135 -5.62 0.66 -13.11
N GLU A 136 -5.81 0.78 -11.80
CA GLU A 136 -7.00 0.32 -11.09
C GLU A 136 -7.50 1.32 -10.05
N THR A 137 -8.74 1.12 -9.59
CA THR A 137 -9.31 1.84 -8.45
C THR A 137 -9.58 0.85 -7.33
N TRP A 138 -9.08 1.17 -6.14
CA TRP A 138 -9.23 0.37 -4.93
C TRP A 138 -9.94 1.14 -3.84
N ASN A 139 -10.76 0.46 -3.06
CA ASN A 139 -11.46 1.00 -1.90
C ASN A 139 -10.89 0.40 -0.63
N PHE A 140 -10.69 1.23 0.37
CA PHE A 140 -10.24 0.84 1.69
C PHE A 140 -11.37 0.97 2.70
N TYR A 141 -11.60 -0.11 3.42
CA TYR A 141 -12.50 -0.17 4.55
C TYR A 141 -11.74 -0.58 5.80
N SER A 142 -12.09 0.01 6.94
CA SER A 142 -11.59 -0.37 8.26
C SER A 142 -12.71 -0.99 9.06
N LEU A 143 -12.43 -2.12 9.71
CA LEU A 143 -13.37 -2.83 10.54
C LEU A 143 -12.74 -3.05 11.93
N ILE A 144 -13.46 -2.63 12.98
CA ILE A 144 -13.16 -3.02 14.36
C ILE A 144 -13.91 -4.33 14.62
N PRO A 145 -13.19 -5.44 14.89
CA PRO A 145 -13.82 -6.74 15.03
C PRO A 145 -14.81 -6.80 16.21
N LYS A 146 -15.94 -7.45 15.95
CA LYS A 146 -16.95 -7.77 16.96
C LYS A 146 -17.38 -9.23 16.79
N LYS A 147 -17.50 -9.98 17.89
CA LYS A 147 -17.92 -11.39 17.84
C LYS A 147 -19.30 -11.48 17.18
N SER A 148 -19.42 -12.37 16.19
CA SER A 148 -20.67 -12.70 15.54
C SER A 148 -21.12 -14.11 15.95
N TYR A 149 -22.39 -14.28 16.23
CA TYR A 149 -22.99 -15.60 16.50
C TYR A 149 -23.35 -16.38 15.24
N LYS A 150 -23.28 -15.72 14.07
CA LYS A 150 -23.49 -16.39 12.78
C LYS A 150 -22.34 -17.33 12.48
N LYS A 151 -22.65 -18.50 11.94
CA LYS A 151 -21.67 -19.47 11.45
C LYS A 151 -21.46 -19.26 9.95
N PRO A 152 -20.41 -18.55 9.55
CA PRO A 152 -20.15 -18.25 8.14
C PRO A 152 -19.74 -19.53 7.39
N LYS A 153 -20.22 -19.67 6.15
CA LYS A 153 -19.87 -20.80 5.27
C LYS A 153 -18.65 -20.41 4.41
N VAL A 154 -17.46 -20.53 5.02
CA VAL A 154 -16.19 -20.19 4.35
C VAL A 154 -15.33 -21.43 4.24
N ILE A 155 -14.69 -21.63 3.11
CA ILE A 155 -13.86 -22.78 2.76
C ILE A 155 -12.41 -22.33 2.60
N VAL A 156 -11.48 -23.06 3.21
CA VAL A 156 -10.04 -22.86 2.98
C VAL A 156 -9.69 -23.40 1.60
N ALA A 157 -8.96 -22.60 0.82
CA ALA A 157 -8.55 -23.01 -0.51
C ALA A 157 -7.55 -24.16 -0.45
N ILE A 158 -7.80 -25.17 -1.25
CA ILE A 158 -6.85 -26.22 -1.60
C ILE A 158 -6.38 -26.02 -3.03
N ASN A 159 -5.21 -26.53 -3.37
CA ASN A 159 -4.66 -26.37 -4.71
C ASN A 159 -5.58 -27.02 -5.75
N ASN A 160 -6.33 -26.20 -6.48
CA ASN A 160 -7.11 -26.62 -7.63
C ASN A 160 -7.21 -25.50 -8.67
N ASN A 161 -7.36 -25.90 -9.93
CA ASN A 161 -7.41 -24.98 -11.06
C ASN A 161 -8.60 -23.99 -11.00
N LYS A 162 -9.71 -24.36 -10.34
CA LYS A 162 -10.88 -23.49 -10.19
C LYS A 162 -10.54 -22.21 -9.41
N ILE A 163 -9.80 -22.34 -8.32
CA ILE A 163 -9.38 -21.21 -7.45
C ILE A 163 -8.35 -20.34 -8.18
N ILE A 164 -7.36 -20.99 -8.79
CA ILE A 164 -6.31 -20.27 -9.56
C ILE A 164 -6.94 -19.47 -10.69
N ASN A 165 -7.81 -20.10 -11.48
CA ASN A 165 -8.50 -19.44 -12.59
C ASN A 165 -9.40 -18.29 -12.08
N PHE A 166 -10.15 -18.50 -10.99
CA PHE A 166 -10.98 -17.43 -10.43
C PHE A 166 -10.14 -16.23 -10.02
N LEU A 167 -9.01 -16.43 -9.34
CA LEU A 167 -8.10 -15.36 -8.95
C LEU A 167 -7.57 -14.60 -10.16
N LEU A 168 -6.99 -15.30 -11.13
CA LEU A 168 -6.35 -14.68 -12.30
C LEU A 168 -7.34 -13.93 -13.21
N LEU A 169 -8.62 -14.35 -13.23
CA LEU A 169 -9.67 -13.69 -14.00
C LEU A 169 -10.22 -12.44 -13.28
N ASN A 170 -10.24 -12.43 -11.94
CA ASN A 170 -10.95 -11.40 -11.16
C ASN A 170 -10.03 -10.41 -10.46
N SER A 171 -8.74 -10.71 -10.31
CA SER A 171 -7.80 -9.77 -9.72
C SER A 171 -6.41 -9.89 -10.33
N THR A 172 -5.77 -8.73 -10.50
CA THR A 172 -4.37 -8.66 -10.93
C THR A 172 -3.42 -8.68 -9.74
N TYR A 173 -3.88 -8.24 -8.58
CA TYR A 173 -3.06 -8.02 -7.39
C TYR A 173 -3.71 -8.55 -6.13
N TYR A 174 -2.85 -8.90 -5.15
CA TYR A 174 -3.24 -8.95 -3.75
C TYR A 174 -2.42 -7.92 -2.96
N VAL A 175 -2.88 -7.59 -1.74
CA VAL A 175 -2.25 -6.56 -0.92
C VAL A 175 -1.58 -7.20 0.28
N LYS A 176 -0.28 -6.91 0.46
CA LYS A 176 0.49 -7.24 1.65
C LYS A 176 1.16 -5.96 2.17
N SER A 177 0.88 -5.58 3.41
CA SER A 177 1.45 -4.39 4.04
C SER A 177 1.38 -3.12 3.17
N TRP A 178 0.19 -2.86 2.61
CA TRP A 178 -0.09 -1.72 1.71
C TRP A 178 0.71 -1.72 0.40
N ARG A 179 1.22 -2.86 -0.02
CA ARG A 179 1.91 -3.07 -1.30
C ARG A 179 1.08 -3.99 -2.20
N TRP A 180 0.86 -3.59 -3.43
CA TRP A 180 0.10 -4.33 -4.45
C TRP A 180 1.05 -5.28 -5.17
N ILE A 181 0.93 -6.55 -4.87
CA ILE A 181 1.78 -7.63 -5.39
C ILE A 181 1.03 -8.34 -6.50
N LEU A 182 1.68 -8.53 -7.64
CA LEU A 182 1.10 -9.21 -8.81
C LEU A 182 0.74 -10.65 -8.44
N LEU A 183 -0.49 -11.06 -8.78
CA LEU A 183 -0.90 -12.45 -8.67
C LEU A 183 -0.29 -13.24 -9.83
N ALA A 184 0.66 -14.11 -9.50
CA ALA A 184 1.24 -15.09 -10.40
C ALA A 184 1.02 -16.49 -9.83
N LYS A 185 1.08 -17.52 -10.65
CA LYS A 185 0.85 -18.89 -10.19
C LYS A 185 1.73 -19.26 -9.00
N THR A 186 3.01 -18.89 -9.04
CA THR A 186 3.98 -19.18 -7.97
C THR A 186 3.60 -18.62 -6.61
N ASN A 187 3.12 -17.37 -6.55
CA ASN A 187 2.70 -16.78 -5.28
C ASN A 187 1.29 -17.23 -4.85
N ILE A 188 0.41 -17.57 -5.80
CA ILE A 188 -0.89 -18.18 -5.49
C ILE A 188 -0.67 -19.55 -4.82
N ASP A 189 0.22 -20.39 -5.35
CA ASP A 189 0.55 -21.69 -4.78
C ASP A 189 1.11 -21.54 -3.35
N SER A 190 1.99 -20.55 -3.09
CA SER A 190 2.48 -20.23 -1.75
C SER A 190 1.35 -19.82 -0.80
N LEU A 191 0.47 -18.91 -1.24
CA LEU A 191 -0.67 -18.45 -0.45
C LEU A 191 -1.65 -19.59 -0.11
N ILE A 192 -1.86 -20.53 -1.02
CA ILE A 192 -2.68 -21.73 -0.78
C ILE A 192 -2.00 -22.62 0.27
N ASN A 193 -0.71 -22.94 0.11
CA ASN A 193 0.05 -23.77 1.03
C ASN A 193 0.10 -23.16 2.45
N GLU A 194 0.16 -21.85 2.56
CA GLU A 194 0.10 -21.11 3.81
C GLU A 194 -1.34 -20.94 4.36
N GLN A 195 -2.35 -21.50 3.66
CA GLN A 195 -3.78 -21.35 3.99
C GLN A 195 -4.24 -19.88 4.06
N ARG A 196 -3.68 -19.02 3.21
CA ARG A 196 -3.98 -17.59 3.17
C ARG A 196 -5.13 -17.22 2.24
N ILE A 197 -5.78 -18.20 1.61
CA ILE A 197 -6.90 -17.99 0.69
C ILE A 197 -8.12 -18.71 1.21
N LEU A 198 -9.22 -17.97 1.36
CA LEU A 198 -10.53 -18.50 1.69
C LEU A 198 -11.56 -18.05 0.66
N TYR A 199 -12.61 -18.83 0.50
CA TYR A 199 -13.66 -18.52 -0.46
C TYR A 199 -15.04 -19.02 -0.01
N THR A 200 -16.07 -18.54 -0.67
CA THR A 200 -17.46 -18.96 -0.52
C THR A 200 -18.00 -19.49 -1.84
N ILE A 201 -18.93 -20.43 -1.77
CA ILE A 201 -19.61 -21.02 -2.92
C ILE A 201 -21.11 -20.74 -2.83
N TYR A 202 -21.70 -20.40 -3.96
CA TYR A 202 -23.15 -20.36 -4.16
C TYR A 202 -23.45 -20.96 -5.55
N ASP A 203 -24.40 -21.89 -5.61
CA ASP A 203 -24.75 -22.64 -6.85
C ASP A 203 -23.52 -23.17 -7.58
N ASP A 204 -22.65 -23.90 -6.85
CA ASP A 204 -21.40 -24.52 -7.33
C ASP A 204 -20.36 -23.55 -7.94
N LYS A 205 -20.57 -22.24 -7.76
CA LYS A 205 -19.64 -21.18 -8.23
C LYS A 205 -19.02 -20.45 -7.06
N ILE A 206 -17.74 -20.12 -7.20
CA ILE A 206 -17.06 -19.20 -6.27
C ILE A 206 -17.70 -17.82 -6.47
N ASN A 207 -18.29 -17.25 -5.41
CA ASN A 207 -18.96 -15.96 -5.43
C ASN A 207 -18.26 -14.89 -4.58
N ALA A 208 -17.33 -15.30 -3.72
CA ALA A 208 -16.39 -14.41 -3.05
C ALA A 208 -15.12 -15.16 -2.68
N LEU A 209 -14.00 -14.46 -2.71
CA LEU A 209 -12.70 -14.98 -2.32
C LEU A 209 -11.92 -13.88 -1.59
N VAL A 210 -11.10 -14.28 -0.63
CA VAL A 210 -10.24 -13.38 0.11
C VAL A 210 -8.84 -13.93 0.22
N ILE A 211 -7.84 -13.07 0.04
CA ILE A 211 -6.46 -13.32 0.43
C ILE A 211 -6.21 -12.48 1.68
N PHE A 212 -5.67 -13.09 2.73
CA PHE A 212 -5.40 -12.39 3.99
C PHE A 212 -3.94 -12.48 4.41
N THR A 213 -3.44 -11.38 4.97
CA THR A 213 -2.07 -11.24 5.47
C THR A 213 -2.08 -10.44 6.77
N GLU A 214 -1.10 -10.67 7.64
CA GLU A 214 -0.85 -9.75 8.74
C GLU A 214 -0.11 -8.51 8.24
N SER A 215 -0.38 -7.36 8.87
CA SER A 215 0.37 -6.14 8.57
C SER A 215 1.76 -6.19 9.19
N GLU A 216 2.79 -5.90 8.41
CA GLU A 216 4.16 -5.73 8.89
C GLU A 216 4.38 -4.35 9.55
N TYR A 217 3.46 -3.41 9.29
CA TYR A 217 3.56 -2.02 9.76
C TYR A 217 2.73 -1.73 11.01
N PHE A 218 1.57 -2.38 11.13
CA PHE A 218 0.62 -2.08 12.19
C PHE A 218 0.35 -3.33 13.02
N GLU A 219 0.72 -3.27 14.29
CA GLU A 219 0.50 -4.39 15.22
C GLU A 219 -0.98 -4.78 15.29
N LYS A 220 -1.23 -6.08 15.46
CA LYS A 220 -2.58 -6.64 15.62
C LYS A 220 -3.57 -6.19 14.54
N THR A 221 -3.05 -6.00 13.31
CA THR A 221 -3.82 -5.59 12.15
C THR A 221 -3.78 -6.67 11.08
N LEU A 222 -4.96 -7.12 10.64
CA LEU A 222 -5.14 -8.04 9.53
C LEU A 222 -5.51 -7.27 8.26
N MET A 223 -4.94 -7.66 7.14
CA MET A 223 -5.25 -7.10 5.83
C MET A 223 -5.96 -8.15 4.99
N LEU A 224 -7.08 -7.77 4.39
CA LEU A 224 -7.88 -8.60 3.50
C LEU A 224 -7.89 -7.99 2.10
N THR A 225 -7.48 -8.77 1.10
CA THR A 225 -7.78 -8.48 -0.31
C THR A 225 -9.06 -9.23 -0.66
N LEU A 226 -10.18 -8.51 -0.71
CA LEU A 226 -11.50 -9.09 -0.96
C LEU A 226 -11.87 -8.95 -2.44
N ILE A 227 -12.18 -10.09 -3.06
CA ILE A 227 -12.60 -10.23 -4.45
C ILE A 227 -13.99 -10.87 -4.43
N SER A 228 -15.02 -10.17 -4.88
CA SER A 228 -16.39 -10.68 -4.87
C SER A 228 -17.27 -9.89 -5.83
N ASP A 229 -18.23 -10.56 -6.40
CA ASP A 229 -19.39 -10.01 -7.11
C ASP A 229 -20.71 -10.18 -6.30
N SER A 230 -20.62 -10.78 -5.10
CA SER A 230 -21.75 -11.15 -4.24
C SER A 230 -21.73 -10.41 -2.90
N VAL A 231 -22.84 -9.75 -2.58
CA VAL A 231 -23.06 -9.13 -1.26
C VAL A 231 -23.06 -10.19 -0.16
N ASN A 232 -23.71 -11.34 -0.41
CA ASN A 232 -23.80 -12.43 0.57
C ASN A 232 -22.42 -13.08 0.78
N GLY A 233 -21.68 -13.37 -0.28
CA GLY A 233 -20.34 -13.92 -0.18
C GLY A 233 -19.39 -13.00 0.58
N SER A 234 -19.45 -11.69 0.29
CA SER A 234 -18.67 -10.68 1.03
C SER A 234 -19.02 -10.67 2.52
N ASN A 235 -20.33 -10.77 2.86
CA ASN A 235 -20.80 -10.79 4.24
C ASN A 235 -20.31 -12.04 4.99
N GLU A 236 -20.35 -13.22 4.36
CA GLU A 236 -19.83 -14.46 4.94
C GLU A 236 -18.33 -14.35 5.27
N ILE A 237 -17.52 -13.86 4.32
CA ILE A 237 -16.09 -13.66 4.51
C ILE A 237 -15.81 -12.67 5.63
N ILE A 238 -16.46 -11.51 5.63
CA ILE A 238 -16.24 -10.48 6.66
C ILE A 238 -16.65 -11.00 8.04
N THR A 239 -17.78 -11.71 8.12
CA THR A 239 -18.24 -12.33 9.37
C THR A 239 -17.25 -13.37 9.90
N TYR A 240 -16.68 -14.19 9.02
CA TYR A 240 -15.62 -15.13 9.39
C TYR A 240 -14.43 -14.41 10.02
N PHE A 241 -13.95 -13.35 9.35
CA PHE A 241 -12.77 -12.63 9.84
C PHE A 241 -13.02 -11.79 11.10
N GLN A 242 -14.26 -11.36 11.36
CA GLN A 242 -14.59 -10.78 12.67
C GLN A 242 -14.35 -11.81 13.80
N ASN A 243 -14.86 -13.03 13.65
CA ASN A 243 -14.67 -14.09 14.63
C ASN A 243 -13.20 -14.50 14.75
N TYR A 244 -12.54 -14.73 13.62
CA TYR A 244 -11.09 -15.03 13.57
C TYR A 244 -10.26 -13.96 14.29
N ALA A 245 -10.56 -12.69 14.07
CA ALA A 245 -9.84 -11.57 14.68
C ALA A 245 -10.00 -11.53 16.20
N ILE A 246 -11.20 -11.81 16.72
CA ILE A 246 -11.45 -11.91 18.16
C ILE A 246 -10.65 -13.08 18.75
N ASP A 247 -10.73 -14.26 18.13
CA ASP A 247 -10.06 -15.46 18.61
C ASP A 247 -8.51 -15.32 18.56
N LYS A 248 -7.96 -14.50 17.65
CA LYS A 248 -6.53 -14.21 17.49
C LYS A 248 -6.07 -12.91 18.14
N ASN A 249 -6.93 -12.23 18.91
CA ASN A 249 -6.64 -10.93 19.55
C ASN A 249 -6.15 -9.84 18.56
N ILE A 250 -6.69 -9.88 17.33
CA ILE A 250 -6.48 -8.84 16.30
C ILE A 250 -7.40 -7.66 16.63
N LYS A 251 -6.88 -6.44 16.55
CA LYS A 251 -7.60 -5.22 16.94
C LYS A 251 -8.27 -4.51 15.78
N ARG A 252 -7.78 -4.73 14.57
CA ARG A 252 -8.28 -4.06 13.36
C ARG A 252 -8.17 -4.95 12.14
N ILE A 253 -9.18 -4.90 11.29
CA ILE A 253 -9.17 -5.49 9.96
C ILE A 253 -9.20 -4.37 8.92
N GLN A 254 -8.28 -4.42 7.97
CA GLN A 254 -8.21 -3.53 6.83
C GLN A 254 -8.62 -4.30 5.58
N ILE A 255 -9.69 -3.85 4.90
CA ILE A 255 -10.21 -4.51 3.70
C ILE A 255 -9.89 -3.66 2.49
N LEU A 256 -9.12 -4.20 1.57
CA LEU A 256 -8.76 -3.63 0.27
C LEU A 256 -9.53 -4.37 -0.81
N THR A 257 -10.30 -3.65 -1.62
CA THR A 257 -11.17 -4.26 -2.63
C THR A 257 -11.45 -3.31 -3.79
N LYS A 258 -11.79 -3.85 -4.96
CA LYS A 258 -12.33 -3.08 -6.09
C LYS A 258 -13.84 -2.84 -5.97
N ILE A 259 -14.51 -3.49 -5.05
CA ILE A 259 -15.95 -3.34 -4.78
C ILE A 259 -16.23 -1.94 -4.23
N LYS A 260 -17.16 -1.22 -4.86
CA LYS A 260 -17.50 0.17 -4.46
C LYS A 260 -18.24 0.24 -3.14
N THR A 261 -19.10 -0.74 -2.85
CA THR A 261 -19.95 -0.75 -1.67
C THR A 261 -19.99 -2.16 -1.09
N LEU A 262 -19.55 -2.29 0.16
CA LEU A 262 -19.65 -3.54 0.93
C LEU A 262 -20.98 -3.60 1.69
N PRO A 263 -21.38 -4.80 2.17
CA PRO A 263 -22.55 -4.94 3.05
C PRO A 263 -22.49 -4.00 4.25
N LYS A 264 -23.66 -3.58 4.72
CA LYS A 264 -23.76 -2.83 5.99
C LYS A 264 -23.45 -3.78 7.15
N ILE A 265 -22.29 -3.57 7.77
CA ILE A 265 -21.81 -4.31 8.92
C ILE A 265 -21.43 -3.30 9.99
N GLU A 266 -21.81 -3.57 11.25
CA GLU A 266 -21.47 -2.72 12.39
C GLU A 266 -19.96 -2.54 12.49
N ASN A 267 -19.50 -1.33 12.72
CA ASN A 267 -18.08 -0.93 12.81
C ASN A 267 -17.26 -1.13 11.52
N LEU A 268 -17.91 -1.33 10.37
CA LEU A 268 -17.25 -1.33 9.06
C LEU A 268 -17.41 0.05 8.42
N ASP A 269 -16.31 0.78 8.30
CA ASP A 269 -16.30 2.12 7.72
C ASP A 269 -15.51 2.14 6.41
N LYS A 270 -16.09 2.72 5.37
CA LYS A 270 -15.33 3.10 4.19
C LYS A 270 -14.46 4.32 4.52
N LYS A 271 -13.16 4.20 4.37
CA LYS A 271 -12.22 5.28 4.68
C LYS A 271 -11.83 6.08 3.43
N PHE A 272 -11.22 5.43 2.46
CA PHE A 272 -10.67 6.09 1.28
C PHE A 272 -10.87 5.26 0.02
N SER A 273 -10.77 5.94 -1.12
CA SER A 273 -10.58 5.29 -2.41
C SER A 273 -9.23 5.74 -2.99
N PHE A 274 -8.56 4.84 -3.70
CA PHE A 274 -7.23 5.07 -4.24
C PHE A 274 -7.16 4.71 -5.71
N TYR A 275 -6.29 5.40 -6.44
CA TYR A 275 -5.81 4.97 -7.73
C TYR A 275 -4.49 4.23 -7.55
N LEU A 276 -4.42 3.00 -8.05
CA LEU A 276 -3.16 2.33 -8.31
C LEU A 276 -2.59 2.93 -9.59
N MET A 277 -1.44 3.58 -9.45
CA MET A 277 -0.74 4.25 -10.53
C MET A 277 0.44 3.39 -10.99
N LYS A 278 0.63 3.27 -12.30
CA LYS A 278 1.68 2.45 -12.93
C LYS A 278 2.46 3.27 -13.95
N LYS A 279 3.75 3.00 -14.06
CA LYS A 279 4.65 3.49 -15.09
C LYS A 279 5.65 2.40 -15.47
N GLU A 280 5.92 2.25 -16.75
CA GLU A 280 7.05 1.46 -17.25
C GLU A 280 8.33 2.31 -17.17
N ILE A 281 9.43 1.71 -16.67
CA ILE A 281 10.67 2.42 -16.38
C ILE A 281 11.90 1.77 -17.03
#